data_9c3b7f242a0bfcf42b696434bd8178f9
#
_entry.id   9c3b7f242a0bfcf42b696434bd8178f9
#
_cell.length_a   1.000
_cell.length_b   1.000
_cell.length_c   1.000
_cell.angle_alpha   90.00
_cell.angle_beta   90.00
_cell.angle_gamma   90.00
#
_symmetry.space_group_name_H-M   'P 1'
#
loop_
_entity.id
_entity.type
_entity.pdbx_description
1 polymer ?
#
loop_
_entity_poly.entity_id
_entity_poly.type
_entity_poly.pdbx_seq_one_letter_code
_entity_poly.pdbx_strand_id
1 'polypeptide(L)'
;MKMTFLQNGTAWEVDLDAGVVMSIAVSGKGSGVRAWGLKAAEIRPYREGGFTGSVKAGASVNFNDISFNPHAHGTHTESIGHITPEGEPLLDNPPPAWLMTTLVSIEPEVRGSDRVVSREQLKRALSA
;
A
#
# COMPACT_ATOMS: atom_id res chain seq x y z
N MET A 1 -4.23 -7.04 -23.06
CA MET A 1 -4.53 -5.72 -23.68
C MET A 1 -3.29 -4.84 -23.60
N LYS A 2 -2.89 -4.27 -24.74
CA LYS A 2 -1.71 -3.40 -24.79
C LYS A 2 -2.10 -1.93 -24.86
N MET A 3 -1.34 -1.08 -24.19
CA MET A 3 -1.49 0.37 -24.20
C MET A 3 -0.17 1.00 -24.60
N THR A 4 -0.22 1.99 -25.50
CA THR A 4 0.96 2.78 -25.86
C THR A 4 0.78 4.20 -25.35
N PHE A 5 1.80 4.77 -24.74
CA PHE A 5 1.82 6.17 -24.32
C PHE A 5 3.16 6.81 -24.67
N LEU A 6 3.13 8.14 -24.81
CA LEU A 6 4.31 8.94 -25.15
C LEU A 6 4.78 9.70 -23.91
N GLN A 7 6.06 9.60 -23.61
CA GLN A 7 6.68 10.40 -22.56
C GLN A 7 8.06 10.88 -23.03
N ASN A 8 8.28 12.18 -22.97
CA ASN A 8 9.53 12.82 -23.38
C ASN A 8 10.00 12.39 -24.81
N GLY A 9 9.04 12.26 -25.74
CA GLY A 9 9.31 11.83 -27.12
C GLY A 9 9.55 10.34 -27.32
N THR A 10 9.53 9.54 -26.26
CA THR A 10 9.66 8.07 -26.32
C THR A 10 8.29 7.41 -26.23
N ALA A 11 8.03 6.46 -27.14
CA ALA A 11 6.83 5.62 -27.08
C ALA A 11 7.10 4.40 -26.19
N TRP A 12 6.22 4.18 -25.24
CA TRP A 12 6.25 3.05 -24.31
C TRP A 12 5.04 2.15 -24.56
N GLU A 13 5.26 0.86 -24.70
CA GLU A 13 4.19 -0.15 -24.77
C GLU A 13 4.11 -0.89 -23.41
N VAL A 14 2.91 -0.96 -22.87
CA VAL A 14 2.62 -1.69 -21.62
C VAL A 14 1.59 -2.76 -21.90
N ASP A 15 1.89 -3.97 -21.49
CA ASP A 15 0.91 -5.07 -21.48
C ASP A 15 0.14 -5.06 -20.15
N LEU A 16 -1.13 -4.65 -20.20
CA LEU A 16 -1.99 -4.56 -19.03
C LEU A 16 -2.39 -5.94 -18.48
N ASP A 17 -2.24 -7.01 -19.27
CA ASP A 17 -2.52 -8.37 -18.83
C ASP A 17 -1.30 -9.02 -18.11
N ALA A 18 -0.13 -8.38 -18.20
CA ALA A 18 1.12 -8.81 -17.57
C ALA A 18 1.44 -8.04 -16.27
N GLY A 19 0.42 -7.52 -15.60
CA GLY A 19 0.59 -6.76 -14.35
C GLY A 19 1.21 -7.58 -13.23
N VAL A 20 2.11 -6.95 -12.45
CA VAL A 20 2.71 -7.54 -11.25
C VAL A 20 2.11 -6.87 -10.01
N VAL A 21 1.57 -7.67 -9.09
CA VAL A 21 1.06 -7.16 -7.83
C VAL A 21 2.23 -6.85 -6.91
N MET A 22 2.40 -5.57 -6.57
CA MET A 22 3.45 -5.10 -5.65
C MET A 22 2.93 -4.85 -4.22
N SER A 23 1.62 -4.93 -4.01
CA SER A 23 1.02 -4.71 -2.70
C SER A 23 1.15 -5.92 -1.78
N ILE A 24 1.28 -5.65 -0.49
CA ILE A 24 1.29 -6.67 0.56
C ILE A 24 -0.15 -7.03 0.91
N ALA A 25 -0.45 -8.33 1.00
CA ALA A 25 -1.77 -8.77 1.42
C ALA A 25 -2.01 -8.48 2.91
N VAL A 26 -3.14 -7.85 3.23
CA VAL A 26 -3.59 -7.70 4.61
C VAL A 26 -4.30 -8.97 5.04
N SER A 27 -3.80 -9.61 6.11
CA SER A 27 -4.33 -10.87 6.61
C SER A 27 -5.00 -10.70 7.98
N GLY A 28 -6.26 -11.10 8.09
CA GLY A 28 -7.00 -11.17 9.37
C GLY A 28 -6.60 -12.36 10.27
N LYS A 29 -5.62 -13.18 9.84
CA LYS A 29 -5.19 -14.38 10.58
C LYS A 29 -3.98 -14.12 11.51
N GLY A 30 -3.61 -12.86 11.73
CA GLY A 30 -2.50 -12.49 12.59
C GLY A 30 -1.09 -12.70 12.01
N SER A 31 -0.97 -13.18 10.76
CA SER A 31 0.29 -13.47 10.09
C SER A 31 0.80 -12.35 9.17
N GLY A 32 0.13 -11.21 9.13
CA GLY A 32 0.51 -10.07 8.29
C GLY A 32 1.61 -9.20 8.89
N VAL A 33 2.10 -8.26 8.08
CA VAL A 33 3.03 -7.22 8.51
C VAL A 33 2.40 -6.39 9.64
N ARG A 34 3.21 -6.02 10.62
CA ARG A 34 2.84 -5.13 11.73
C ARG A 34 4.01 -4.20 12.03
N ALA A 35 3.79 -2.91 11.87
CA ALA A 35 4.75 -1.91 12.32
C ALA A 35 4.43 -1.42 13.73
N TRP A 36 5.41 -0.88 14.42
CA TRP A 36 5.32 -0.19 15.72
C TRP A 36 4.61 -0.97 16.84
N GLY A 37 4.64 -2.31 16.79
CA GLY A 37 4.00 -3.15 17.83
C GLY A 37 2.47 -3.09 17.84
N LEU A 38 1.82 -2.58 16.80
CA LEU A 38 0.36 -2.56 16.71
C LEU A 38 -0.23 -3.97 16.71
N LYS A 39 -1.49 -4.10 17.14
CA LYS A 39 -2.24 -5.35 17.04
C LYS A 39 -2.36 -5.76 15.58
N ALA A 40 -2.49 -7.05 15.33
CA ALA A 40 -2.74 -7.57 13.99
C ALA A 40 -4.04 -6.98 13.40
N ALA A 41 -4.10 -6.89 12.06
CA ALA A 41 -5.37 -6.64 11.39
C ALA A 41 -6.38 -7.75 11.72
N GLU A 42 -7.63 -7.39 11.85
CA GLU A 42 -8.72 -8.32 12.15
C GLU A 42 -9.73 -8.33 10.99
N ILE A 43 -10.15 -9.52 10.59
CA ILE A 43 -11.27 -9.75 9.68
C ILE A 43 -12.15 -10.80 10.37
N ARG A 44 -13.34 -10.41 10.78
CA ARG A 44 -14.25 -11.28 11.53
C ARG A 44 -15.69 -11.11 11.05
N PRO A 45 -16.53 -12.15 11.13
CA PRO A 45 -17.94 -12.00 10.83
C PRO A 45 -18.58 -10.91 11.69
N TYR A 46 -19.30 -9.99 11.05
CA TYR A 46 -20.11 -9.00 11.72
C TYR A 46 -21.10 -9.66 12.66
N ARG A 47 -21.35 -9.05 13.83
CA ARG A 47 -22.29 -9.57 14.85
C ARG A 47 -23.08 -8.44 15.45
N GLU A 48 -24.41 -8.55 15.38
CA GLU A 48 -25.34 -7.62 16.02
C GLU A 48 -26.72 -8.28 16.19
N GLY A 49 -27.40 -8.02 17.32
CA GLY A 49 -28.79 -8.41 17.52
C GLY A 49 -29.10 -9.90 17.28
N GLY A 50 -28.15 -10.79 17.57
CA GLY A 50 -28.28 -12.23 17.27
C GLY A 50 -27.88 -12.63 15.86
N PHE A 51 -27.66 -11.68 14.95
CA PHE A 51 -27.14 -11.96 13.61
C PHE A 51 -25.62 -12.21 13.65
N THR A 52 -25.17 -13.18 12.87
CA THR A 52 -23.75 -13.42 12.60
C THR A 52 -23.56 -13.53 11.10
N GLY A 53 -22.79 -12.62 10.50
CA GLY A 53 -22.53 -12.55 9.05
C GLY A 53 -21.64 -13.68 8.54
N SER A 54 -22.10 -14.90 8.67
CA SER A 54 -21.35 -16.10 8.23
C SER A 54 -22.33 -17.17 7.72
N VAL A 55 -22.17 -17.54 6.45
CA VAL A 55 -22.93 -18.63 5.84
C VAL A 55 -22.68 -19.93 6.62
N LYS A 56 -21.47 -20.17 7.08
CA LYS A 56 -21.13 -21.33 7.92
C LYS A 56 -21.90 -21.34 9.25
N ALA A 57 -22.31 -20.17 9.75
CA ALA A 57 -23.11 -20.03 10.97
C ALA A 57 -24.62 -19.93 10.67
N GLY A 58 -25.07 -20.18 9.43
CA GLY A 58 -26.47 -20.18 9.06
C GLY A 58 -27.01 -18.87 8.46
N ALA A 59 -26.18 -17.86 8.26
CA ALA A 59 -26.61 -16.65 7.55
C ALA A 59 -26.71 -16.88 6.05
N SER A 60 -27.47 -16.01 5.37
CA SER A 60 -27.59 -16.00 3.90
C SER A 60 -26.36 -15.44 3.19
N VAL A 61 -25.50 -14.70 3.90
CA VAL A 61 -24.32 -14.02 3.33
C VAL A 61 -23.14 -14.08 4.30
N ASN A 62 -21.92 -13.96 3.74
CA ASN A 62 -20.72 -13.65 4.51
C ASN A 62 -20.58 -12.12 4.56
N PHE A 63 -20.56 -11.57 5.76
CA PHE A 63 -20.48 -10.14 6.03
C PHE A 63 -19.51 -9.90 7.17
N ASN A 64 -18.42 -9.19 6.91
CA ASN A 64 -17.34 -9.06 7.87
C ASN A 64 -17.09 -7.61 8.30
N ASP A 65 -16.73 -7.45 9.57
CA ASP A 65 -15.99 -6.29 10.05
C ASP A 65 -14.52 -6.42 9.70
N ILE A 66 -13.90 -5.31 9.31
CA ILE A 66 -12.46 -5.21 9.05
C ILE A 66 -11.89 -4.10 9.90
N SER A 67 -10.89 -4.43 10.70
CA SER A 67 -10.12 -3.47 11.49
C SER A 67 -8.65 -3.59 11.10
N PHE A 68 -8.08 -2.51 10.57
CA PHE A 68 -6.66 -2.44 10.24
C PHE A 68 -6.17 -1.00 10.24
N ASN A 69 -4.85 -0.84 10.34
CA ASN A 69 -4.18 0.45 10.17
C ASN A 69 -3.36 0.40 8.87
N PRO A 70 -3.66 1.22 7.85
CA PRO A 70 -2.95 1.21 6.57
C PRO A 70 -1.44 1.37 6.71
N HIS A 71 -0.99 2.30 7.57
CA HIS A 71 0.43 2.57 7.80
C HIS A 71 1.19 1.40 8.42
N ALA A 72 0.51 0.55 9.17
CA ALA A 72 1.15 -0.55 9.91
C ALA A 72 0.99 -1.92 9.24
N HIS A 73 -0.04 -2.13 8.42
CA HIS A 73 -0.44 -3.46 7.99
C HIS A 73 -0.29 -3.72 6.49
N GLY A 74 -0.06 -2.70 5.68
CA GLY A 74 -0.04 -2.94 4.24
C GLY A 74 0.58 -1.83 3.40
N THR A 75 0.67 -2.10 2.12
CA THR A 75 1.00 -1.10 1.11
C THR A 75 -0.14 -0.11 1.01
N HIS A 76 0.16 1.18 1.09
CA HIS A 76 -0.83 2.25 1.08
C HIS A 76 -0.31 3.48 0.35
N THR A 77 -1.23 4.35 -0.01
CA THR A 77 -0.96 5.69 -0.54
C THR A 77 -1.38 6.69 0.51
N GLU A 78 -0.59 7.72 0.71
CA GLU A 78 -0.88 8.79 1.66
C GLU A 78 -0.66 10.17 1.04
N SER A 79 -1.35 11.17 1.58
CA SER A 79 -1.15 12.57 1.25
C SER A 79 -0.12 13.21 2.18
N ILE A 80 0.28 14.45 1.86
CA ILE A 80 1.09 15.28 2.77
C ILE A 80 0.41 15.51 4.12
N GLY A 81 -0.92 15.38 4.18
CA GLY A 81 -1.72 15.46 5.40
C GLY A 81 -1.34 14.45 6.47
N HIS A 82 -0.58 13.38 6.11
CA HIS A 82 0.00 12.47 7.10
C HIS A 82 0.99 13.16 8.06
N ILE A 83 1.68 14.20 7.61
CA ILE A 83 2.72 14.89 8.37
C ILE A 83 2.47 16.40 8.56
N THR A 84 1.32 16.91 8.13
CA THR A 84 0.93 18.31 8.28
C THR A 84 -0.27 18.47 9.20
N PRO A 85 -0.35 19.56 9.99
CA PRO A 85 -1.48 19.80 10.90
C PRO A 85 -2.82 19.95 10.19
N GLU A 86 -2.82 20.43 8.96
CA GLU A 86 -4.02 20.73 8.16
C GLU A 86 -4.77 19.47 7.73
N GLY A 87 -4.08 18.32 7.69
CA GLY A 87 -4.71 17.04 7.42
C GLY A 87 -5.35 16.95 6.04
N GLU A 88 -4.61 17.28 4.98
CA GLU A 88 -5.11 17.26 3.60
C GLU A 88 -5.55 15.85 3.18
N PRO A 89 -6.85 15.63 2.83
CA PRO A 89 -7.33 14.32 2.42
C PRO A 89 -6.73 13.87 1.08
N LEU A 90 -6.44 12.57 0.95
CA LEU A 90 -5.91 12.01 -0.29
C LEU A 90 -6.84 12.24 -1.48
N LEU A 91 -8.16 12.22 -1.26
CA LEU A 91 -9.15 12.37 -2.32
C LEU A 91 -9.21 13.79 -2.92
N ASP A 92 -8.70 14.79 -2.23
CA ASP A 92 -8.64 16.16 -2.76
C ASP A 92 -7.55 16.29 -3.82
N ASN A 93 -6.49 15.49 -3.70
CA ASN A 93 -5.38 15.40 -4.65
C ASN A 93 -5.01 13.94 -4.93
N PRO A 94 -5.87 13.16 -5.58
CA PRO A 94 -5.60 11.76 -5.84
C PRO A 94 -4.41 11.60 -6.79
N PRO A 95 -3.57 10.58 -6.61
CA PRO A 95 -2.52 10.29 -7.56
C PRO A 95 -3.12 9.95 -8.93
N PRO A 96 -2.41 10.25 -10.03
CA PRO A 96 -2.85 9.82 -11.35
C PRO A 96 -3.06 8.30 -11.40
N ALA A 97 -4.04 7.85 -12.17
CA ALA A 97 -4.33 6.41 -12.34
C ALA A 97 -3.13 5.64 -12.93
N TRP A 98 -2.29 6.32 -13.71
CA TRP A 98 -1.10 5.78 -14.35
C TRP A 98 0.08 6.71 -14.09
N LEU A 99 1.18 6.11 -13.63
CA LEU A 99 2.43 6.80 -13.37
C LEU A 99 3.58 6.03 -14.01
N MET A 100 4.44 6.75 -14.74
CA MET A 100 5.78 6.23 -15.06
C MET A 100 6.67 6.45 -13.85
N THR A 101 7.26 5.37 -13.35
CA THR A 101 8.15 5.42 -12.20
C THR A 101 9.49 4.78 -12.52
N THR A 102 10.55 5.30 -11.91
CA THR A 102 11.86 4.66 -11.93
C THR A 102 12.02 3.83 -10.66
N LEU A 103 12.22 2.53 -10.82
CA LEU A 103 12.57 1.65 -9.71
C LEU A 103 14.08 1.66 -9.52
N VAL A 104 14.53 2.04 -8.33
CA VAL A 104 15.94 2.03 -7.95
C VAL A 104 16.17 1.11 -6.76
N SER A 105 17.29 0.41 -6.74
CA SER A 105 17.74 -0.38 -5.59
C SER A 105 18.86 0.35 -4.87
N ILE A 106 18.72 0.54 -3.58
CA ILE A 106 19.70 1.24 -2.75
C ILE A 106 20.02 0.37 -1.54
N GLU A 107 21.30 0.02 -1.36
CA GLU A 107 21.76 -0.61 -0.11
C GLU A 107 21.94 0.47 0.96
N PRO A 108 21.20 0.40 2.09
CA PRO A 108 21.31 1.39 3.16
C PRO A 108 22.72 1.40 3.78
N GLU A 109 23.26 2.59 4.05
CA GLU A 109 24.52 2.74 4.77
C GLU A 109 24.32 2.68 6.28
N VAL A 110 25.32 2.19 7.00
CA VAL A 110 25.30 2.12 8.47
C VAL A 110 25.74 3.47 9.04
N ARG A 111 24.92 4.05 9.91
CA ARG A 111 25.22 5.26 10.68
C ARG A 111 24.97 5.02 12.17
N GLY A 112 26.04 4.77 12.92
CA GLY A 112 25.91 4.33 14.31
C GLY A 112 25.20 2.98 14.42
N SER A 113 24.05 2.94 15.10
CA SER A 113 23.19 1.76 15.22
C SER A 113 22.17 1.61 14.10
N ASP A 114 22.04 2.59 13.22
CA ASP A 114 20.97 2.66 12.24
C ASP A 114 21.46 2.30 10.83
N ARG A 115 20.51 1.84 10.01
CA ARG A 115 20.68 1.69 8.57
C ARG A 115 19.85 2.76 7.88
N VAL A 116 20.47 3.65 7.13
CA VAL A 116 19.82 4.82 6.53
C VAL A 116 20.07 4.89 5.02
N VAL A 117 19.09 5.39 4.30
CA VAL A 117 19.23 5.80 2.91
C VAL A 117 19.47 7.31 2.91
N SER A 118 20.67 7.72 2.53
CA SER A 118 21.05 9.14 2.53
C SER A 118 20.51 9.87 1.28
N ARG A 119 20.40 11.20 1.40
CA ARG A 119 20.06 12.07 0.27
C ARG A 119 21.02 11.90 -0.90
N GLU A 120 22.30 11.72 -0.61
CA GLU A 120 23.34 11.54 -1.62
C GLU A 120 23.21 10.20 -2.35
N GLN A 121 22.81 9.13 -1.67
CA GLN A 121 22.49 7.86 -2.29
C GLN A 121 21.28 7.98 -3.22
N LEU A 122 20.20 8.66 -2.78
CA LEU A 122 19.04 8.92 -3.61
C LEU A 122 19.38 9.72 -4.86
N LYS A 123 20.15 10.80 -4.72
CA LYS A 123 20.59 11.60 -5.86
C LYS A 123 21.36 10.77 -6.87
N ARG A 124 22.33 9.96 -6.43
CA ARG A 124 23.12 9.10 -7.33
C ARG A 124 22.24 8.08 -8.06
N ALA A 125 21.33 7.44 -7.33
CA ALA A 125 20.45 6.43 -7.90
C ALA A 125 19.45 6.99 -8.94
N LEU A 126 19.03 8.25 -8.78
CA LEU A 126 18.10 8.93 -9.70
C LEU A 126 18.80 9.63 -10.86
N SER A 127 20.12 9.76 -10.83
CA SER A 127 20.92 10.38 -11.90
C SER A 127 21.56 9.37 -12.84
N ALA A 128 21.45 8.09 -12.55
CA ALA A 128 21.96 6.98 -13.35
C ALA A 128 20.92 6.53 -14.38
#